data_1c8065ad5d541a49226966d0812a5602
#
_entry.id   1c8065ad5d541a49226966d0812a5602
#
_cell.length_a   1.000
_cell.length_b   1.000
_cell.length_c   1.000
_cell.angle_alpha   90.00
_cell.angle_beta   90.00
_cell.angle_gamma   90.00
#
_symmetry.space_group_name_H-M   'P 1'
#
loop_
_entity.id
_entity.type
_entity.pdbx_description
1 polymer ?
#
loop_
_entity_poly.entity_id
_entity_poly.type
_entity_poly.pdbx_seq_one_letter_code
_entity_poly.pdbx_strand_id
1 'polypeptide(L)'
;MFVSMGAGAQTVYDATNIASKDLSGTARFVGMGGAMGALGGDISTIGTNPAGIGIYRSNDIVASFGYSITDVESKYGGQTFNMGKNRWNFDNAGVVFSTKVGNVTSLRYVNFAFNYQRVKSFNRNMTMAGDLNGYSQTYQMAAMSDGITPEMWKGSNPFNANDIGWLSALGWEGHLINPSITTDKTPYPYNDADGNQIKDEEGNLLYENYNFYTSILGDGDYPYLREFRSRESGGVNQFDFNVSFNFNDRFYLGFTIGAYDVDYNKYTLYDEDFRTGNEEPTGSGYILESFNKVSGAGFDFKLGAILRPFEDS
;
A
#
# COMPACT_ATOMS: atom_id res chain seq x y z
N MET A 1 -5.51 -4.01 -19.28
CA MET A 1 -6.55 -2.98 -19.10
C MET A 1 -7.11 -3.16 -17.71
N PHE A 2 -6.65 -2.37 -16.75
CA PHE A 2 -7.19 -2.41 -15.38
C PHE A 2 -8.43 -1.51 -15.34
N VAL A 3 -9.57 -2.08 -15.05
CA VAL A 3 -10.76 -1.29 -14.71
C VAL A 3 -10.58 -0.84 -13.26
N SER A 4 -10.17 0.40 -13.05
CA SER A 4 -10.19 1.02 -11.74
C SER A 4 -11.62 1.37 -11.39
N MET A 5 -12.26 0.55 -10.56
CA MET A 5 -13.41 1.02 -9.79
C MET A 5 -12.86 1.98 -8.74
N GLY A 6 -13.31 3.24 -8.80
CA GLY A 6 -12.80 4.31 -7.95
C GLY A 6 -13.08 4.04 -6.47
N ALA A 7 -12.07 3.59 -5.76
CA ALA A 7 -12.02 3.63 -4.30
C ALA A 7 -11.18 4.86 -3.92
N GLY A 8 -11.80 5.95 -3.54
CA GLY A 8 -11.16 7.23 -3.21
C GLY A 8 -10.29 7.23 -1.94
N ALA A 9 -9.93 6.06 -1.41
CA ALA A 9 -9.10 5.90 -0.21
C ALA A 9 -7.70 5.36 -0.51
N GLN A 10 -7.36 5.06 -1.77
CA GLN A 10 -6.04 4.54 -2.14
C GLN A 10 -5.14 5.68 -2.65
N THR A 11 -3.95 5.79 -2.07
CA THR A 11 -2.95 6.73 -2.57
C THR A 11 -2.25 6.14 -3.81
N VAL A 12 -1.69 7.01 -4.66
CA VAL A 12 -0.85 6.59 -5.80
C VAL A 12 0.31 5.70 -5.34
N TYR A 13 0.84 5.94 -4.14
CA TYR A 13 1.90 5.13 -3.52
C TYR A 13 1.44 3.71 -3.21
N ASP A 14 0.22 3.53 -2.65
CA ASP A 14 -0.33 2.20 -2.36
C ASP A 14 -0.57 1.44 -3.66
N ALA A 15 -1.14 2.10 -4.69
CA ALA A 15 -1.33 1.51 -5.99
C ALA A 15 -0.01 1.07 -6.65
N THR A 16 1.03 1.91 -6.58
CA THR A 16 2.36 1.60 -7.12
C THR A 16 3.00 0.44 -6.36
N ASN A 17 2.88 0.42 -5.04
CA ASN A 17 3.39 -0.66 -4.20
C ASN A 17 2.73 -2.00 -4.53
N ILE A 18 1.42 -2.02 -4.72
CA ILE A 18 0.65 -3.23 -5.09
C ILE A 18 1.01 -3.70 -6.51
N ALA A 19 1.20 -2.77 -7.46
CA ALA A 19 1.50 -3.10 -8.85
C ALA A 19 2.94 -3.58 -9.07
N SER A 20 3.85 -3.30 -8.16
CA SER A 20 5.25 -3.73 -8.26
C SER A 20 5.40 -5.22 -7.92
N LYS A 21 6.33 -5.91 -8.62
CA LYS A 21 6.65 -7.33 -8.37
C LYS A 21 8.03 -7.44 -7.73
N ASP A 22 8.16 -8.35 -6.78
CA ASP A 22 9.45 -8.74 -6.20
C ASP A 22 10.04 -9.90 -7.02
N LEU A 23 11.38 -10.03 -7.00
CA LEU A 23 12.03 -11.20 -7.56
C LEU A 23 11.75 -12.39 -6.66
N SER A 24 10.95 -13.33 -7.15
CA SER A 24 10.50 -14.50 -6.42
C SER A 24 10.42 -15.73 -7.34
N GLY A 25 10.31 -16.93 -6.77
CA GLY A 25 10.24 -18.18 -7.51
C GLY A 25 11.15 -19.25 -6.92
N THR A 26 11.64 -20.15 -7.76
CA THR A 26 12.60 -21.16 -7.34
C THR A 26 13.93 -20.54 -6.91
N ALA A 27 14.66 -21.20 -6.03
CA ALA A 27 15.98 -20.74 -5.61
C ALA A 27 16.96 -20.53 -6.79
N ARG A 28 16.84 -21.38 -7.83
CA ARG A 28 17.62 -21.25 -9.07
C ARG A 28 17.25 -19.98 -9.82
N PHE A 29 15.96 -19.70 -10.00
CA PHE A 29 15.48 -18.50 -10.69
C PHE A 29 15.93 -17.23 -9.97
N VAL A 30 15.75 -17.18 -8.65
CA VAL A 30 16.16 -16.04 -7.81
C VAL A 30 17.67 -15.86 -7.80
N GLY A 31 18.44 -16.97 -7.67
CA GLY A 31 19.90 -16.95 -7.70
C GLY A 31 20.49 -16.45 -9.02
N MET A 32 19.76 -16.58 -10.13
CA MET A 32 20.12 -16.04 -11.44
C MET A 32 19.57 -14.62 -11.69
N GLY A 33 19.01 -13.96 -10.65
CA GLY A 33 18.44 -12.63 -10.78
C GLY A 33 17.23 -12.58 -11.72
N GLY A 34 16.52 -13.69 -11.95
CA GLY A 34 15.41 -13.81 -12.87
C GLY A 34 15.80 -13.91 -14.35
N ALA A 35 17.09 -13.94 -14.69
CA ALA A 35 17.62 -13.91 -16.05
C ALA A 35 17.47 -15.29 -16.76
N MET A 36 16.30 -15.89 -16.74
CA MET A 36 16.02 -17.22 -17.30
C MET A 36 15.06 -17.21 -18.49
N GLY A 37 14.68 -16.03 -18.99
CA GLY A 37 13.69 -15.91 -20.06
C GLY A 37 14.06 -16.59 -21.38
N ALA A 38 15.36 -16.67 -21.70
CA ALA A 38 15.87 -17.40 -22.87
C ALA A 38 16.36 -18.81 -22.53
N LEU A 39 16.79 -19.03 -21.28
CA LEU A 39 17.32 -20.31 -20.83
C LEU A 39 16.21 -21.35 -20.65
N GLY A 40 15.11 -20.98 -20.00
CA GLY A 40 14.00 -21.87 -19.67
C GLY A 40 14.37 -23.02 -18.74
N GLY A 41 13.51 -24.05 -18.68
CA GLY A 41 13.75 -25.25 -17.85
C GLY A 41 13.67 -24.99 -16.33
N ASP A 42 12.89 -24.00 -15.95
CA ASP A 42 12.52 -23.68 -14.56
C ASP A 42 11.06 -23.21 -14.55
N ILE A 43 10.29 -23.70 -13.58
CA ILE A 43 8.85 -23.42 -13.52
C ILE A 43 8.57 -21.93 -13.33
N SER A 44 9.46 -21.19 -12.67
CA SER A 44 9.31 -19.76 -12.42
C SER A 44 9.37 -18.93 -13.71
N THR A 45 9.91 -19.52 -14.81
CA THR A 45 9.92 -18.85 -16.13
C THR A 45 8.52 -18.66 -16.72
N ILE A 46 7.53 -19.37 -16.22
CA ILE A 46 6.10 -19.23 -16.57
C ILE A 46 5.63 -17.77 -16.43
N GLY A 47 6.16 -17.06 -15.44
CA GLY A 47 5.85 -15.66 -15.15
C GLY A 47 6.52 -14.65 -16.08
N THR A 48 7.66 -15.03 -16.72
CA THR A 48 8.48 -14.13 -17.56
C THR A 48 8.44 -14.50 -19.03
N ASN A 49 8.69 -15.77 -19.36
CA ASN A 49 8.60 -16.31 -20.73
C ASN A 49 7.98 -17.73 -20.69
N PRO A 50 6.69 -17.86 -21.01
CA PRO A 50 5.98 -19.15 -20.98
C PRO A 50 6.62 -20.27 -21.81
N ALA A 51 7.37 -19.93 -22.87
CA ALA A 51 8.05 -20.90 -23.71
C ALA A 51 9.15 -21.69 -22.98
N GLY A 52 9.62 -21.16 -21.83
CA GLY A 52 10.60 -21.84 -20.99
C GLY A 52 10.13 -23.19 -20.45
N ILE A 53 8.82 -23.39 -20.30
CA ILE A 53 8.22 -24.66 -19.95
C ILE A 53 8.32 -25.69 -21.08
N GLY A 54 8.39 -25.24 -22.33
CA GLY A 54 8.58 -26.11 -23.50
C GLY A 54 9.90 -26.90 -23.51
N ILE A 55 10.87 -26.52 -22.68
CA ILE A 55 12.17 -27.18 -22.58
C ILE A 55 12.13 -28.46 -21.76
N TYR A 56 11.13 -28.64 -20.89
CA TYR A 56 10.97 -29.85 -20.09
C TYR A 56 10.75 -31.08 -20.98
N ARG A 57 11.43 -32.17 -20.61
CA ARG A 57 11.35 -33.48 -21.29
C ARG A 57 10.87 -34.59 -20.37
N SER A 58 10.62 -34.28 -19.10
CA SER A 58 10.08 -35.15 -18.09
C SER A 58 9.14 -34.40 -17.16
N ASN A 59 8.30 -35.12 -16.45
CA ASN A 59 7.48 -34.52 -15.41
C ASN A 59 8.36 -33.99 -14.29
N ASP A 60 7.91 -32.87 -13.69
CA ASP A 60 8.63 -32.22 -12.60
C ASP A 60 7.65 -31.71 -11.56
N ILE A 61 8.05 -31.74 -10.28
CA ILE A 61 7.29 -31.21 -9.15
C ILE A 61 8.24 -30.33 -8.35
N VAL A 62 7.85 -29.09 -8.10
CA VAL A 62 8.69 -28.11 -7.42
C VAL A 62 7.92 -27.50 -6.25
N ALA A 63 8.60 -27.31 -5.12
CA ALA A 63 8.15 -26.49 -4.01
C ALA A 63 9.34 -25.71 -3.45
N SER A 64 9.14 -24.42 -3.18
CA SER A 64 10.18 -23.54 -2.65
C SER A 64 9.69 -22.78 -1.42
N PHE A 65 10.52 -22.76 -0.40
CA PHE A 65 10.30 -22.02 0.83
C PHE A 65 11.43 -21.02 0.99
N GLY A 66 11.09 -19.81 1.39
CA GLY A 66 12.03 -18.74 1.68
C GLY A 66 11.93 -18.27 3.13
N TYR A 67 13.02 -17.70 3.62
CA TYR A 67 13.03 -16.97 4.87
C TYR A 67 13.44 -15.54 4.56
N SER A 68 12.49 -14.60 4.75
CA SER A 68 12.74 -13.18 4.50
C SER A 68 13.16 -12.49 5.79
N ILE A 69 14.25 -11.75 5.71
CA ILE A 69 14.70 -10.82 6.74
C ILE A 69 14.49 -9.42 6.15
N THR A 70 13.66 -8.64 6.79
CA THR A 70 13.35 -7.27 6.35
C THR A 70 13.73 -6.31 7.48
N ASP A 71 14.72 -5.47 7.24
CA ASP A 71 15.13 -4.41 8.14
C ASP A 71 14.80 -3.07 7.50
N VAL A 72 14.07 -2.23 8.23
CA VAL A 72 13.69 -0.90 7.79
C VAL A 72 14.38 0.13 8.68
N GLU A 73 15.22 0.94 8.07
CA GLU A 73 15.82 2.12 8.69
C GLU A 73 14.98 3.36 8.33
N SER A 74 14.49 4.07 9.33
CA SER A 74 13.76 5.34 9.18
C SER A 74 14.58 6.45 9.81
N LYS A 75 14.72 7.58 9.09
CA LYS A 75 15.40 8.78 9.59
C LYS A 75 14.42 9.92 9.68
N TYR A 76 14.26 10.48 10.87
CA TYR A 76 13.38 11.61 11.10
C TYR A 76 13.90 12.46 12.27
N GLY A 77 13.84 13.78 12.17
CA GLY A 77 14.27 14.70 13.23
C GLY A 77 15.71 14.49 13.69
N GLY A 78 16.64 14.06 12.80
CA GLY A 78 18.02 13.75 13.15
C GLY A 78 18.21 12.40 13.87
N GLN A 79 17.15 11.66 14.12
CA GLN A 79 17.18 10.34 14.77
C GLN A 79 17.03 9.22 13.74
N THR A 80 17.57 8.06 14.05
CA THR A 80 17.49 6.84 13.24
C THR A 80 16.74 5.75 14.01
N PHE A 81 15.73 5.20 13.38
CA PHE A 81 14.89 4.13 13.92
C PHE A 81 15.04 2.88 13.07
N ASN A 82 15.23 1.73 13.69
CA ASN A 82 15.38 0.45 13.02
C ASN A 82 14.25 -0.51 13.45
N MET A 83 13.57 -1.08 12.49
CA MET A 83 12.51 -2.08 12.72
C MET A 83 12.73 -3.29 11.84
N GLY A 84 12.96 -4.44 12.46
CA GLY A 84 13.09 -5.73 11.79
C GLY A 84 11.78 -6.50 11.74
N LYS A 85 11.58 -7.27 10.69
CA LYS A 85 10.51 -8.25 10.59
C LYS A 85 10.95 -9.46 9.79
N ASN A 86 10.98 -10.62 10.45
CA ASN A 86 11.38 -11.87 9.85
C ASN A 86 10.16 -12.74 9.60
N ARG A 87 10.16 -13.48 8.48
CA ARG A 87 9.04 -14.35 8.13
C ARG A 87 9.48 -15.52 7.26
N TRP A 88 8.92 -16.69 7.56
CA TRP A 88 8.90 -17.81 6.63
C TRP A 88 7.85 -17.56 5.53
N ASN A 89 8.23 -17.82 4.29
CA ASN A 89 7.36 -17.67 3.14
C ASN A 89 7.27 -18.99 2.39
N PHE A 90 6.10 -19.27 1.86
CA PHE A 90 5.92 -20.24 0.81
C PHE A 90 5.97 -19.46 -0.51
N ASP A 91 7.07 -19.62 -1.25
CA ASP A 91 7.36 -18.74 -2.37
C ASP A 91 6.81 -19.28 -3.69
N ASN A 92 6.90 -20.61 -3.88
CA ASN A 92 6.52 -21.23 -5.14
C ASN A 92 6.13 -22.68 -4.93
N ALA A 93 5.13 -23.15 -5.67
CA ALA A 93 4.84 -24.56 -5.85
C ALA A 93 4.22 -24.82 -7.22
N GLY A 94 4.65 -25.88 -7.87
CA GLY A 94 4.06 -26.21 -9.15
C GLY A 94 4.43 -27.58 -9.68
N VAL A 95 3.77 -27.92 -10.77
CA VAL A 95 3.93 -29.20 -11.45
C VAL A 95 4.05 -28.96 -12.95
N VAL A 96 4.88 -29.76 -13.59
CA VAL A 96 5.02 -29.81 -15.04
C VAL A 96 4.75 -31.23 -15.51
N PHE A 97 3.85 -31.37 -16.45
CA PHE A 97 3.58 -32.62 -17.18
C PHE A 97 4.13 -32.50 -18.57
N SER A 98 5.10 -33.34 -18.91
CA SER A 98 5.77 -33.36 -20.22
C SER A 98 5.35 -34.58 -20.98
N THR A 99 4.68 -34.40 -22.12
CA THR A 99 4.20 -35.46 -22.98
C THR A 99 5.00 -35.47 -24.29
N LYS A 100 5.71 -36.58 -24.53
CA LYS A 100 6.42 -36.79 -25.79
C LYS A 100 5.45 -37.19 -26.88
N VAL A 101 5.43 -36.40 -27.96
CA VAL A 101 4.57 -36.66 -29.12
C VAL A 101 5.22 -37.63 -30.11
N GLY A 102 6.51 -37.43 -30.40
CA GLY A 102 7.24 -38.31 -31.30
C GLY A 102 8.70 -37.93 -31.50
N ASN A 103 9.45 -38.87 -32.15
CA ASN A 103 10.86 -38.65 -32.46
C ASN A 103 11.08 -38.11 -33.89
N VAL A 104 10.09 -38.26 -34.75
CA VAL A 104 10.17 -37.99 -36.19
C VAL A 104 9.32 -36.77 -36.58
N THR A 105 8.32 -36.44 -35.76
CA THR A 105 7.43 -35.28 -35.97
C THR A 105 8.14 -33.98 -35.62
N SER A 106 7.79 -32.88 -36.27
CA SER A 106 8.31 -31.56 -35.90
C SER A 106 7.94 -31.17 -34.47
N LEU A 107 6.74 -31.49 -34.04
CA LEU A 107 6.32 -31.34 -32.66
C LEU A 107 6.87 -32.50 -31.81
N ARG A 108 7.83 -32.22 -30.92
CA ARG A 108 8.52 -33.21 -30.09
C ARG A 108 7.81 -33.44 -28.77
N TYR A 109 7.45 -32.34 -28.10
CA TYR A 109 6.81 -32.37 -26.77
C TYR A 109 5.69 -31.35 -26.68
N VAL A 110 4.66 -31.71 -25.90
CA VAL A 110 3.63 -30.82 -25.41
C VAL A 110 3.69 -30.86 -23.89
N ASN A 111 3.87 -29.71 -23.27
CA ASN A 111 4.00 -29.58 -21.83
C ASN A 111 2.85 -28.77 -21.27
N PHE A 112 2.31 -29.22 -20.13
CA PHE A 112 1.32 -28.53 -19.34
C PHE A 112 1.95 -28.22 -17.98
N ALA A 113 1.74 -27.01 -17.47
CA ALA A 113 2.22 -26.66 -16.15
C ALA A 113 1.16 -25.90 -15.37
N PHE A 114 1.13 -26.13 -14.09
CA PHE A 114 0.42 -25.32 -13.10
C PHE A 114 1.42 -24.83 -12.08
N ASN A 115 1.38 -23.53 -11.77
CA ASN A 115 2.31 -22.89 -10.84
C ASN A 115 1.59 -21.92 -9.92
N TYR A 116 1.86 -22.01 -8.63
CA TYR A 116 1.61 -20.96 -7.64
C TYR A 116 2.92 -20.23 -7.36
N GLN A 117 2.87 -18.91 -7.34
CA GLN A 117 4.01 -18.07 -6.99
C GLN A 117 3.56 -16.84 -6.21
N ARG A 118 4.25 -16.54 -5.11
CA ARG A 118 4.11 -15.27 -4.42
C ARG A 118 4.96 -14.22 -5.12
N VAL A 119 4.32 -13.28 -5.82
CA VAL A 119 5.03 -12.26 -6.62
C VAL A 119 5.29 -10.97 -5.87
N LYS A 120 4.67 -10.79 -4.69
CA LYS A 120 4.89 -9.64 -3.82
C LYS A 120 4.64 -9.99 -2.36
N SER A 121 5.47 -9.47 -1.47
CA SER A 121 5.27 -9.54 -0.02
C SER A 121 5.25 -8.13 0.58
N PHE A 122 4.18 -7.81 1.35
CA PHE A 122 4.04 -6.51 2.03
C PHE A 122 4.51 -6.55 3.50
N ASN A 123 5.29 -7.54 3.85
CA ASN A 123 5.69 -7.79 5.23
C ASN A 123 6.75 -6.79 5.72
N ARG A 124 6.32 -5.58 6.14
CA ARG A 124 7.19 -4.49 6.55
C ARG A 124 6.65 -3.79 7.81
N ASN A 125 7.56 -3.44 8.72
CA ASN A 125 7.28 -2.56 9.86
C ASN A 125 8.15 -1.32 9.74
N MET A 126 7.64 -0.17 10.17
CA MET A 126 8.35 1.09 10.24
C MET A 126 7.91 1.85 11.49
N THR A 127 8.83 2.55 12.12
CA THR A 127 8.55 3.50 13.20
C THR A 127 9.39 4.74 13.05
N MET A 128 8.88 5.88 13.52
CA MET A 128 9.62 7.13 13.65
C MET A 128 8.98 7.99 14.73
N ALA A 129 9.75 8.90 15.28
CA ALA A 129 9.35 9.89 16.28
C ALA A 129 10.22 11.14 16.13
N GLY A 130 9.77 12.28 16.62
CA GLY A 130 10.57 13.51 16.61
C GLY A 130 9.74 14.77 16.47
N ASP A 131 10.44 15.89 16.39
CA ASP A 131 9.83 17.19 16.21
C ASP A 131 9.19 17.31 14.82
N LEU A 132 7.95 17.81 14.77
CA LEU A 132 7.20 18.05 13.54
C LEU A 132 7.53 19.40 12.89
N ASN A 133 8.47 20.17 13.48
CA ASN A 133 8.91 21.49 12.97
C ASN A 133 7.74 22.44 12.71
N GLY A 134 6.76 22.44 13.58
CA GLY A 134 5.56 23.27 13.47
C GLY A 134 4.48 22.74 12.51
N TYR A 135 4.64 21.56 11.93
CA TYR A 135 3.65 20.96 11.03
C TYR A 135 2.82 19.89 11.74
N SER A 136 1.69 20.28 12.32
CA SER A 136 0.71 19.33 12.87
C SER A 136 -0.26 18.82 11.81
N GLN A 137 -0.72 17.59 11.97
CA GLN A 137 -1.83 17.07 11.16
C GLN A 137 -3.14 17.83 11.44
N THR A 138 -3.29 18.46 12.61
CA THR A 138 -4.46 19.28 12.95
C THR A 138 -4.62 20.49 12.03
N TYR A 139 -3.52 21.06 11.49
CA TYR A 139 -3.61 22.11 10.45
C TYR A 139 -4.21 21.59 9.15
N GLN A 140 -3.89 20.35 8.77
CA GLN A 140 -4.52 19.72 7.61
C GLN A 140 -6.01 19.45 7.86
N MET A 141 -6.35 18.98 9.07
CA MET A 141 -7.74 18.80 9.49
C MET A 141 -8.52 20.10 9.40
N ALA A 142 -7.96 21.20 9.89
CA ALA A 142 -8.54 22.53 9.83
C ALA A 142 -8.76 22.99 8.37
N ALA A 143 -7.73 22.97 7.54
CA ALA A 143 -7.80 23.39 6.14
C ALA A 143 -8.79 22.56 5.30
N MET A 144 -8.95 21.28 5.60
CA MET A 144 -9.94 20.41 4.94
C MET A 144 -11.37 20.65 5.43
N SER A 145 -11.55 21.35 6.52
CA SER A 145 -12.85 21.65 7.14
C SER A 145 -13.41 23.01 6.75
N ASP A 146 -12.66 23.84 6.03
CA ASP A 146 -13.10 25.16 5.60
C ASP A 146 -14.42 25.08 4.83
N GLY A 147 -15.35 25.95 5.21
CA GLY A 147 -16.67 26.01 4.61
C GLY A 147 -17.71 25.02 5.15
N ILE A 148 -17.36 24.13 6.08
CA ILE A 148 -18.31 23.20 6.72
C ILE A 148 -19.07 23.93 7.82
N THR A 149 -20.36 24.16 7.61
CA THR A 149 -21.21 24.89 8.58
C THR A 149 -21.72 23.99 9.71
N PRO A 150 -22.19 24.58 10.85
CA PRO A 150 -22.78 23.82 11.94
C PRO A 150 -23.95 22.92 11.53
N GLU A 151 -24.73 23.34 10.54
CA GLU A 151 -25.84 22.57 10.01
C GLU A 151 -25.35 21.31 9.28
N MET A 152 -24.24 21.40 8.57
CA MET A 152 -23.60 20.25 7.91
C MET A 152 -23.08 19.25 8.94
N TRP A 153 -22.48 19.72 10.05
CA TRP A 153 -22.06 18.85 11.14
C TRP A 153 -23.25 18.19 11.86
N LYS A 154 -24.34 18.91 12.08
CA LYS A 154 -25.52 18.42 12.83
C LYS A 154 -26.51 17.63 11.98
N GLY A 155 -26.61 17.91 10.70
CA GLY A 155 -27.63 17.35 9.80
C GLY A 155 -27.36 15.92 9.35
N SER A 156 -26.15 15.41 9.49
CA SER A 156 -25.76 14.06 9.07
C SER A 156 -24.65 13.52 9.97
N ASN A 157 -24.53 12.20 10.04
CA ASN A 157 -23.35 11.59 10.63
C ASN A 157 -22.12 11.97 9.79
N PRO A 158 -21.15 12.75 10.31
CA PRO A 158 -20.02 13.27 9.53
C PRO A 158 -19.19 12.16 8.90
N PHE A 159 -19.17 10.95 9.51
CA PHE A 159 -18.46 9.79 8.96
C PHE A 159 -19.15 9.14 7.75
N ASN A 160 -20.38 9.50 7.46
CA ASN A 160 -21.18 8.99 6.34
C ASN A 160 -21.56 10.08 5.33
N ALA A 161 -21.23 11.34 5.61
CA ALA A 161 -21.52 12.46 4.71
C ALA A 161 -20.58 12.45 3.51
N ASN A 162 -21.12 12.50 2.30
CA ASN A 162 -20.31 12.53 1.07
C ASN A 162 -19.49 13.83 0.93
N ASP A 163 -19.89 14.89 1.61
CA ASP A 163 -19.31 16.24 1.48
C ASP A 163 -18.28 16.54 2.58
N ILE A 164 -18.17 15.68 3.59
CA ILE A 164 -17.24 15.85 4.71
C ILE A 164 -16.15 14.77 4.62
N GLY A 165 -14.90 15.21 4.51
CA GLY A 165 -13.74 14.32 4.50
C GLY A 165 -13.54 13.61 5.85
N TRP A 166 -13.05 12.39 5.82
CA TRP A 166 -12.70 11.59 7.00
C TRP A 166 -11.88 12.35 8.03
N LEU A 167 -10.85 13.05 7.57
CA LEU A 167 -9.92 13.74 8.44
C LEU A 167 -10.57 14.96 9.10
N SER A 168 -11.44 15.68 8.38
CA SER A 168 -12.26 16.77 8.92
C SER A 168 -13.21 16.26 10.00
N ALA A 169 -13.90 15.15 9.73
CA ALA A 169 -14.83 14.54 10.68
C ALA A 169 -14.12 14.13 11.97
N LEU A 170 -12.95 13.48 11.87
CA LEU A 170 -12.14 13.10 13.04
C LEU A 170 -11.61 14.33 13.80
N GLY A 171 -11.20 15.38 13.07
CA GLY A 171 -10.73 16.63 13.68
C GLY A 171 -11.84 17.32 14.48
N TRP A 172 -13.05 17.36 13.94
CA TRP A 172 -14.21 17.96 14.60
C TRP A 172 -14.67 17.15 15.84
N GLU A 173 -14.91 15.85 15.67
CA GLU A 173 -15.35 14.97 16.75
C GLU A 173 -14.29 14.81 17.85
N GLY A 174 -13.01 14.89 17.50
CA GLY A 174 -11.89 14.86 18.43
C GLY A 174 -11.59 16.20 19.08
N HIS A 175 -12.33 17.27 18.78
CA HIS A 175 -12.07 18.63 19.26
C HIS A 175 -10.65 19.13 18.96
N LEU A 176 -10.10 18.71 17.81
CA LEU A 176 -8.76 19.09 17.35
C LEU A 176 -8.75 20.32 16.45
N ILE A 177 -9.92 20.79 16.06
CA ILE A 177 -10.14 21.97 15.23
C ILE A 177 -11.31 22.79 15.75
N ASN A 178 -11.24 24.11 15.54
CA ASN A 178 -12.29 25.03 15.89
C ASN A 178 -12.57 25.97 14.68
N PRO A 179 -13.81 26.50 14.53
CA PRO A 179 -14.03 27.57 13.59
C PRO A 179 -13.18 28.78 13.97
N SER A 180 -12.74 29.56 13.00
CA SER A 180 -12.01 30.80 13.28
C SER A 180 -12.93 31.83 13.94
N ILE A 181 -12.35 32.71 14.75
CA ILE A 181 -13.07 33.79 15.43
C ILE A 181 -12.87 35.09 14.64
N THR A 182 -13.93 35.86 14.48
CA THR A 182 -13.94 37.15 13.73
C THR A 182 -14.81 38.19 14.41
N THR A 183 -14.53 39.46 14.16
CA THR A 183 -15.41 40.57 14.51
C THR A 183 -16.44 40.84 13.43
N ASP A 184 -16.29 40.31 12.23
CA ASP A 184 -17.27 40.42 11.14
C ASP A 184 -18.54 39.62 11.53
N LYS A 185 -19.68 40.33 11.50
CA LYS A 185 -20.95 39.75 11.89
C LYS A 185 -21.33 38.59 10.99
N THR A 186 -21.34 37.37 11.60
CA THR A 186 -21.84 36.16 10.98
C THR A 186 -23.10 35.68 11.71
N PRO A 187 -23.88 34.71 11.18
CA PRO A 187 -25.04 34.17 11.87
C PRO A 187 -24.68 33.33 13.12
N TYR A 188 -23.41 33.14 13.43
CA TYR A 188 -22.93 32.26 14.50
C TYR A 188 -22.22 33.08 15.57
N PRO A 189 -22.92 33.57 16.62
CA PRO A 189 -22.29 34.31 17.72
C PRO A 189 -21.36 33.38 18.53
N TYR A 190 -20.18 33.91 18.88
CA TYR A 190 -19.25 33.20 19.74
C TYR A 190 -19.59 33.49 21.21
N ASN A 191 -20.02 32.46 21.93
CA ASN A 191 -20.56 32.57 23.27
C ASN A 191 -19.69 31.85 24.31
N ASP A 192 -19.74 32.35 25.57
CA ASP A 192 -19.19 31.64 26.74
C ASP A 192 -20.07 30.44 27.13
N ALA A 193 -19.64 29.73 28.19
CA ALA A 193 -20.37 28.56 28.72
C ALA A 193 -21.77 28.93 29.27
N ASP A 194 -22.00 30.18 29.65
CA ASP A 194 -23.27 30.69 30.17
C ASP A 194 -24.19 31.21 29.05
N GLY A 195 -23.74 31.19 27.80
CA GLY A 195 -24.47 31.62 26.62
C GLY A 195 -24.38 33.12 26.32
N ASN A 196 -23.52 33.88 26.99
CA ASN A 196 -23.30 35.29 26.69
C ASN A 196 -22.30 35.44 25.54
N GLN A 197 -22.58 36.34 24.59
CA GLN A 197 -21.67 36.58 23.50
C GLN A 197 -20.37 37.25 23.99
N ILE A 198 -19.25 36.69 23.62
CA ILE A 198 -17.92 37.16 23.98
C ILE A 198 -17.56 38.40 23.17
N LYS A 199 -16.76 39.28 23.75
CA LYS A 199 -16.21 40.49 23.14
C LYS A 199 -14.70 40.49 23.17
N ASP A 200 -14.08 41.20 22.20
CA ASP A 200 -12.64 41.47 22.22
C ASP A 200 -12.28 42.55 23.24
N GLU A 201 -10.98 42.87 23.34
CA GLU A 201 -10.45 43.92 24.23
C GLU A 201 -10.99 45.34 23.90
N GLU A 202 -11.37 45.57 22.65
CA GLU A 202 -11.96 46.82 22.17
C GLU A 202 -13.47 46.90 22.38
N GLY A 203 -14.10 45.82 22.85
CA GLY A 203 -15.54 45.71 23.13
C GLY A 203 -16.38 45.31 21.94
N ASN A 204 -15.80 44.88 20.82
CA ASN A 204 -16.54 44.38 19.66
C ASN A 204 -17.02 42.95 19.93
N LEU A 205 -18.24 42.61 19.44
CA LEU A 205 -18.79 41.28 19.54
C LEU A 205 -18.03 40.30 18.65
N LEU A 206 -17.74 39.13 19.17
CA LEU A 206 -17.07 38.04 18.45
C LEU A 206 -18.06 37.06 17.86
N TYR A 207 -17.71 36.49 16.70
CA TYR A 207 -18.49 35.55 15.93
C TYR A 207 -17.62 34.39 15.47
N GLU A 208 -18.20 33.20 15.37
CA GLU A 208 -17.58 32.04 14.74
C GLU A 208 -17.70 32.13 13.21
N ASN A 209 -16.59 31.99 12.51
CA ASN A 209 -16.54 32.02 11.05
C ASN A 209 -16.16 30.62 10.51
N TYR A 210 -17.16 29.89 10.05
CA TYR A 210 -17.02 28.55 9.51
C TYR A 210 -16.45 28.50 8.07
N ASN A 211 -16.12 29.65 7.47
CA ASN A 211 -15.37 29.65 6.22
C ASN A 211 -13.93 29.24 6.42
N PHE A 212 -13.42 29.36 7.66
CA PHE A 212 -12.05 29.02 8.02
C PHE A 212 -12.04 28.30 9.37
N TYR A 213 -11.21 27.25 9.43
CA TYR A 213 -10.97 26.53 10.68
C TYR A 213 -9.54 26.75 11.14
N THR A 214 -9.33 26.64 12.44
CA THR A 214 -8.02 26.69 13.08
C THR A 214 -7.74 25.40 13.83
N SER A 215 -6.46 25.05 13.95
CA SER A 215 -6.01 23.96 14.81
C SER A 215 -6.29 24.31 16.28
N ILE A 216 -6.45 23.26 17.10
CA ILE A 216 -6.50 23.40 18.57
C ILE A 216 -5.16 23.83 19.18
N LEU A 217 -4.05 23.72 18.44
CA LEU A 217 -2.76 24.22 18.87
C LEU A 217 -2.83 25.73 19.11
N GLY A 218 -2.52 26.14 20.34
CA GLY A 218 -2.45 27.54 20.75
C GLY A 218 -1.19 28.24 20.20
N ASP A 219 -1.17 29.57 20.33
CA ASP A 219 0.02 30.36 20.02
C ASP A 219 1.19 29.98 20.95
N GLY A 220 2.30 29.54 20.34
CA GLY A 220 3.48 29.10 21.06
C GLY A 220 3.50 27.61 21.42
N ASP A 221 2.46 26.87 21.06
CA ASP A 221 2.47 25.40 21.16
C ASP A 221 3.16 24.77 19.97
N TYR A 222 3.84 23.65 20.22
CA TYR A 222 4.59 22.91 19.20
C TYR A 222 4.06 21.47 19.08
N PRO A 223 3.81 20.99 17.85
CA PRO A 223 3.47 19.61 17.61
C PRO A 223 4.72 18.72 17.70
N TYR A 224 4.61 17.61 18.41
CA TYR A 224 5.67 16.62 18.54
C TYR A 224 5.14 15.23 18.26
N LEU A 225 5.75 14.53 17.31
CA LEU A 225 5.42 13.15 16.98
C LEU A 225 6.05 12.21 18.03
N ARG A 226 5.23 11.72 18.95
CA ARG A 226 5.66 10.73 19.96
C ARG A 226 5.96 9.40 19.32
N GLU A 227 5.08 8.96 18.44
CA GLU A 227 5.26 7.75 17.66
C GLU A 227 4.46 7.81 16.35
N PHE A 228 5.12 7.48 15.27
CA PHE A 228 4.46 6.98 14.08
C PHE A 228 4.87 5.53 13.91
N ARG A 229 3.89 4.64 13.78
CA ARG A 229 4.11 3.23 13.52
C ARG A 229 3.31 2.80 12.30
N SER A 230 3.98 2.14 11.36
CA SER A 230 3.32 1.51 10.22
C SER A 230 3.63 0.02 10.21
N ARG A 231 2.60 -0.80 10.04
CA ARG A 231 2.70 -2.26 9.89
C ARG A 231 1.99 -2.68 8.63
N GLU A 232 2.73 -3.27 7.72
CA GLU A 232 2.20 -3.80 6.48
C GLU A 232 2.27 -5.33 6.49
N SER A 233 1.26 -5.96 5.89
CA SER A 233 1.18 -7.41 5.76
C SER A 233 0.35 -7.82 4.55
N GLY A 234 0.47 -9.10 4.17
CA GLY A 234 -0.20 -9.65 3.01
C GLY A 234 0.74 -9.87 1.84
N GLY A 235 0.21 -9.95 0.66
CA GLY A 235 0.99 -10.19 -0.55
C GLY A 235 0.15 -10.24 -1.81
N VAL A 236 0.82 -10.45 -2.94
CA VAL A 236 0.21 -10.78 -4.21
C VAL A 236 0.62 -12.19 -4.59
N ASN A 237 -0.37 -13.05 -4.74
CA ASN A 237 -0.20 -14.43 -5.17
C ASN A 237 -0.60 -14.54 -6.64
N GLN A 238 0.15 -15.32 -7.39
CA GLN A 238 -0.10 -15.60 -8.80
C GLN A 238 -0.29 -17.10 -9.00
N PHE A 239 -1.31 -17.48 -9.76
CA PHE A 239 -1.62 -18.83 -10.18
C PHE A 239 -1.56 -18.86 -11.70
N ASP A 240 -0.62 -19.63 -12.24
CA ASP A 240 -0.42 -19.72 -13.67
C ASP A 240 -0.79 -21.11 -14.19
N PHE A 241 -1.52 -21.14 -15.29
CA PHE A 241 -1.73 -22.33 -16.10
C PHE A 241 -1.04 -22.11 -17.46
N ASN A 242 -0.17 -23.05 -17.82
CA ASN A 242 0.66 -22.96 -19.02
C ASN A 242 0.46 -24.17 -19.94
N VAL A 243 0.49 -23.89 -21.24
CA VAL A 243 0.64 -24.88 -22.30
C VAL A 243 1.82 -24.47 -23.18
N SER A 244 2.77 -25.37 -23.37
CA SER A 244 3.97 -25.09 -24.16
C SER A 244 4.28 -26.22 -25.13
N PHE A 245 4.88 -25.84 -26.26
CA PHE A 245 5.20 -26.71 -27.38
C PHE A 245 6.69 -26.65 -27.67
N ASN A 246 7.26 -27.82 -27.96
CA ASN A 246 8.65 -27.96 -28.37
C ASN A 246 8.68 -28.47 -29.83
N PHE A 247 9.22 -27.65 -30.73
CA PHE A 247 9.40 -27.99 -32.14
C PHE A 247 10.87 -28.25 -32.41
N ASN A 248 11.20 -29.47 -32.76
CA ASN A 248 12.52 -29.95 -33.20
C ASN A 248 13.65 -29.63 -32.19
N ASP A 249 13.33 -29.42 -30.90
CA ASP A 249 14.28 -28.97 -29.87
C ASP A 249 14.97 -27.61 -30.17
N ARG A 250 14.43 -26.83 -31.10
CA ARG A 250 14.98 -25.54 -31.55
C ARG A 250 14.03 -24.37 -31.37
N PHE A 251 12.73 -24.60 -31.55
CA PHE A 251 11.72 -23.56 -31.40
C PHE A 251 10.71 -23.99 -30.33
N TYR A 252 10.53 -23.12 -29.34
CA TYR A 252 9.62 -23.34 -28.26
C TYR A 252 8.58 -22.21 -28.24
N LEU A 253 7.32 -22.57 -28.07
CA LEU A 253 6.20 -21.64 -27.97
C LEU A 253 5.43 -21.96 -26.68
N GLY A 254 5.03 -20.91 -25.96
CA GLY A 254 4.28 -21.09 -24.72
C GLY A 254 3.19 -20.06 -24.52
N PHE A 255 2.09 -20.50 -23.92
CA PHE A 255 0.94 -19.68 -23.57
C PHE A 255 0.66 -19.85 -22.08
N THR A 256 0.41 -18.75 -21.38
CA THR A 256 0.01 -18.79 -19.97
C THR A 256 -1.22 -17.93 -19.75
N ILE A 257 -2.13 -18.44 -18.93
CA ILE A 257 -3.21 -17.69 -18.32
C ILE A 257 -2.84 -17.58 -16.84
N GLY A 258 -2.70 -16.35 -16.35
CA GLY A 258 -2.40 -16.06 -14.96
C GLY A 258 -3.60 -15.46 -14.23
N ALA A 259 -3.84 -15.91 -13.01
CA ALA A 259 -4.78 -15.32 -12.08
C ALA A 259 -4.02 -14.75 -10.87
N TYR A 260 -4.41 -13.58 -10.41
CA TYR A 260 -3.82 -12.91 -9.27
C TYR A 260 -4.81 -12.79 -8.14
N ASP A 261 -4.33 -12.98 -6.92
CA ASP A 261 -5.01 -12.69 -5.67
C ASP A 261 -4.18 -11.67 -4.89
N VAL A 262 -4.81 -10.55 -4.54
CA VAL A 262 -4.18 -9.42 -3.82
C VAL A 262 -4.80 -9.32 -2.45
N ASP A 263 -3.98 -9.39 -1.41
CA ASP A 263 -4.32 -9.07 -0.03
C ASP A 263 -3.27 -8.13 0.53
N TYR A 264 -3.66 -6.89 0.83
CA TYR A 264 -2.80 -5.86 1.39
C TYR A 264 -3.48 -5.25 2.60
N ASN A 265 -2.82 -5.32 3.73
CA ASN A 265 -3.28 -4.77 4.99
C ASN A 265 -2.23 -3.82 5.53
N LYS A 266 -2.63 -2.59 5.83
CA LYS A 266 -1.80 -1.56 6.43
C LYS A 266 -2.46 -1.01 7.66
N TYR A 267 -1.77 -1.10 8.78
CA TYR A 267 -2.11 -0.43 10.02
C TYR A 267 -1.13 0.71 10.24
N THR A 268 -1.63 1.89 10.58
CA THR A 268 -0.82 3.01 11.03
C THR A 268 -1.32 3.53 12.35
N LEU A 269 -0.39 3.89 13.23
CA LEU A 269 -0.63 4.64 14.45
C LEU A 269 0.17 5.93 14.34
N TYR A 270 -0.48 7.05 14.57
CA TYR A 270 0.10 8.38 14.62
C TYR A 270 -0.25 8.99 15.98
N ASP A 271 0.74 9.18 16.84
CA ASP A 271 0.63 9.70 18.20
C ASP A 271 1.33 11.07 18.24
N GLU A 272 0.53 12.14 18.32
CA GLU A 272 1.01 13.51 18.36
C GLU A 272 0.73 14.12 19.75
N ASP A 273 1.76 14.72 20.33
CA ASP A 273 1.77 15.43 21.59
C ASP A 273 1.91 16.93 21.35
N PHE A 274 1.24 17.73 22.14
CA PHE A 274 1.36 19.19 22.09
C PHE A 274 2.30 19.66 23.19
N ARG A 275 3.30 20.46 22.82
CA ARG A 275 4.32 20.96 23.71
C ARG A 275 4.32 22.49 23.75
N THR A 276 4.70 23.06 24.89
CA THR A 276 4.92 24.50 25.03
C THR A 276 6.20 24.94 24.31
N GLY A 277 6.39 26.24 24.15
CA GLY A 277 7.61 26.81 23.58
C GLY A 277 8.92 26.45 24.30
N ASN A 278 8.84 25.86 25.50
CA ASN A 278 9.99 25.33 26.24
C ASN A 278 10.12 23.80 26.05
N GLU A 279 9.46 23.20 25.07
CA GLU A 279 9.43 21.77 24.78
C GLU A 279 8.79 20.89 25.88
N GLU A 280 8.12 21.51 26.86
CA GLU A 280 7.43 20.76 27.93
C GLU A 280 6.08 20.25 27.40
N PRO A 281 5.71 18.98 27.71
CA PRO A 281 4.42 18.44 27.34
C PRO A 281 3.27 19.24 27.98
N THR A 282 2.27 19.63 27.19
CA THR A 282 1.05 20.29 27.68
C THR A 282 0.11 19.32 28.40
N GLY A 283 0.33 18.02 28.25
CA GLY A 283 -0.59 16.96 28.67
C GLY A 283 -1.75 16.75 27.70
N SER A 284 -1.74 17.46 26.56
CA SER A 284 -2.72 17.35 25.49
C SER A 284 -2.07 16.73 24.26
N GLY A 285 -2.86 16.01 23.49
CA GLY A 285 -2.42 15.34 22.28
C GLY A 285 -3.50 14.42 21.75
N TYR A 286 -3.22 13.66 20.71
CA TYR A 286 -4.16 12.70 20.16
C TYR A 286 -3.45 11.52 19.51
N ILE A 287 -4.18 10.42 19.40
CA ILE A 287 -3.74 9.23 18.70
C ILE A 287 -4.71 9.00 17.54
N LEU A 288 -4.18 8.91 16.33
CA LEU A 288 -4.93 8.53 15.14
C LEU A 288 -4.49 7.14 14.68
N GLU A 289 -5.42 6.20 14.72
CA GLU A 289 -5.24 4.86 14.17
C GLU A 289 -5.95 4.73 12.83
N SER A 290 -5.27 4.12 11.86
CA SER A 290 -5.86 3.86 10.55
C SER A 290 -5.62 2.42 10.11
N PHE A 291 -6.68 1.79 9.59
CA PHE A 291 -6.63 0.47 8.98
C PHE A 291 -7.02 0.60 7.52
N ASN A 292 -6.12 0.21 6.65
CA ASN A 292 -6.39 0.11 5.22
C ASN A 292 -6.26 -1.34 4.79
N LYS A 293 -7.34 -1.88 4.23
CA LYS A 293 -7.37 -3.23 3.66
C LYS A 293 -7.75 -3.14 2.19
N VAL A 294 -6.89 -3.68 1.34
CA VAL A 294 -7.12 -3.80 -0.09
C VAL A 294 -7.11 -5.27 -0.46
N SER A 295 -8.19 -5.75 -1.05
CA SER A 295 -8.28 -7.08 -1.61
C SER A 295 -8.76 -6.99 -3.06
N GLY A 296 -8.25 -7.88 -3.90
CA GLY A 296 -8.61 -7.86 -5.31
C GLY A 296 -8.15 -9.09 -6.05
N ALA A 297 -8.66 -9.27 -7.26
CA ALA A 297 -8.26 -10.31 -8.17
C ALA A 297 -7.96 -9.71 -9.55
N GLY A 298 -7.07 -10.36 -10.30
CA GLY A 298 -6.70 -9.96 -11.65
C GLY A 298 -6.38 -11.14 -12.52
N PHE A 299 -6.36 -10.92 -13.84
CA PHE A 299 -5.98 -11.92 -14.82
C PHE A 299 -4.99 -11.33 -15.80
N ASP A 300 -4.08 -12.17 -16.30
CA ASP A 300 -3.21 -11.83 -17.42
C ASP A 300 -3.10 -12.99 -18.42
N PHE A 301 -2.61 -12.63 -19.61
CA PHE A 301 -2.28 -13.58 -20.66
C PHE A 301 -0.86 -13.32 -21.11
N LYS A 302 -0.05 -14.37 -21.18
CA LYS A 302 1.34 -14.29 -21.60
C LYS A 302 1.57 -15.19 -22.81
N LEU A 303 2.30 -14.68 -23.79
CA LEU A 303 2.81 -15.41 -24.93
C LEU A 303 4.33 -15.35 -24.90
N GLY A 304 4.99 -16.48 -25.09
CA GLY A 304 6.44 -16.55 -25.13
C GLY A 304 6.95 -17.41 -26.25
N ALA A 305 8.17 -17.08 -26.70
CA ALA A 305 8.90 -17.88 -27.67
C ALA A 305 10.38 -17.96 -27.28
N ILE A 306 11.01 -19.10 -27.57
CA ILE A 306 12.47 -19.30 -27.48
C ILE A 306 12.92 -19.93 -28.80
N LEU A 307 13.96 -19.37 -29.38
CA LEU A 307 14.61 -19.89 -30.58
C LEU A 307 16.07 -20.23 -30.27
N ARG A 308 16.47 -21.45 -30.55
CA ARG A 308 17.88 -21.94 -30.49
C ARG A 308 18.38 -22.13 -31.90
N PRO A 309 19.10 -21.17 -32.50
CA PRO A 309 19.51 -21.22 -33.89
C PRO A 309 20.64 -22.23 -34.13
N PHE A 310 21.47 -22.52 -33.11
CA PHE A 310 22.59 -23.45 -33.20
C PHE A 310 22.34 -24.72 -32.38
N GLU A 311 22.95 -25.86 -32.79
CA GLU A 311 22.76 -27.15 -32.10
C GLU A 311 23.35 -27.20 -30.70
N ASP A 312 24.37 -26.37 -30.43
CA ASP A 312 25.12 -26.31 -29.16
C ASP A 312 24.81 -25.03 -28.34
N SER A 313 23.69 -24.36 -28.59
CA SER A 313 23.32 -23.12 -27.90
C SER A 313 22.29 -23.33 -26.79
#